data_ed2335f385f38a9e29f5d76049c2bbd7
#
_entry.id   ed2335f385f38a9e29f5d76049c2bbd7
#
_cell.length_a   1.000
_cell.length_b   1.000
_cell.length_c   1.000
_cell.angle_alpha   90.00
_cell.angle_beta   90.00
_cell.angle_gamma   90.00
#
_symmetry.space_group_name_H-M   'P 1'
#
loop_
_entity.id
_entity.type
_entity.pdbx_description
1 polymer ?
#
loop_
_entity_poly.entity_id
_entity_poly.type
_entity_poly.pdbx_seq_one_letter_code
_entity_poly.pdbx_strand_id
1 'polypeptide(L)'
;MIKLLILDVDGVMTDGTKYYDREGRVKLKTFCDKDWTAIKRFRAIGINVVFLTGDPYNITILKNRNLHVIANRGKDFHTDKADYLDAILEEYECTAEETAYVGDDIFDIGIMRRVKHPICLLDSPRIVRQVARVLPVKGGENAIMNLFDDFEINGLIPCLSYDIVIEKIYELDLKEKF
;
A
#
# COMPACT_ATOMS: atom_id res chain seq x y z
N MET A 1 -0.02 11.88 -13.84
CA MET A 1 0.98 11.19 -13.01
C MET A 1 0.34 10.86 -11.66
N ILE A 2 0.71 9.75 -11.05
CA ILE A 2 0.25 9.34 -9.72
C ILE A 2 0.83 10.29 -8.68
N LYS A 3 0.00 10.72 -7.73
CA LYS A 3 0.38 11.55 -6.58
C LYS A 3 0.08 10.86 -5.25
N LEU A 4 -0.85 9.90 -5.27
CA LEU A 4 -1.31 9.17 -4.10
C LEU A 4 -1.28 7.67 -4.35
N LEU A 5 -0.66 6.93 -3.45
CA LEU A 5 -0.64 5.48 -3.42
C LEU A 5 -1.34 5.00 -2.14
N ILE A 6 -2.44 4.29 -2.30
CA ILE A 6 -3.17 3.66 -1.20
C ILE A 6 -2.89 2.15 -1.23
N LEU A 7 -2.46 1.59 -0.11
CA LEU A 7 -2.02 0.20 0.02
C LEU A 7 -2.87 -0.55 1.04
N ASP A 8 -3.35 -1.73 0.68
CA ASP A 8 -3.65 -2.75 1.69
C ASP A 8 -2.36 -3.33 2.28
N VAL A 9 -2.47 -4.11 3.32
CA VAL A 9 -1.32 -4.68 4.04
C VAL A 9 -1.27 -6.20 3.91
N ASP A 10 -2.32 -6.89 4.36
CA ASP A 10 -2.36 -8.35 4.31
C ASP A 10 -2.56 -8.82 2.86
N GLY A 11 -1.71 -9.72 2.39
CA GLY A 11 -1.72 -10.16 1.00
C GLY A 11 -1.06 -9.19 0.00
N VAL A 12 -0.62 -8.00 0.45
CA VAL A 12 0.13 -7.01 -0.36
C VAL A 12 1.53 -6.83 0.18
N MET A 13 1.67 -6.24 1.38
CA MET A 13 2.95 -6.08 2.09
C MET A 13 3.41 -7.38 2.74
N THR A 14 2.48 -8.30 2.99
CA THR A 14 2.70 -9.64 3.52
C THR A 14 2.18 -10.67 2.52
N ASP A 15 2.50 -11.93 2.72
CA ASP A 15 1.94 -13.06 1.97
C ASP A 15 0.53 -13.48 2.41
N GLY A 16 -0.10 -12.70 3.31
CA GLY A 16 -1.40 -13.01 3.90
C GLY A 16 -1.35 -14.05 5.03
N THR A 17 -0.20 -14.69 5.27
CA THR A 17 -0.06 -15.72 6.32
C THR A 17 0.02 -15.08 7.71
N LYS A 18 -0.72 -15.64 8.66
CA LYS A 18 -0.73 -15.22 10.06
C LYS A 18 -0.36 -16.37 10.98
N TYR A 19 0.54 -16.11 11.90
CA TYR A 19 0.91 -17.04 12.97
C TYR A 19 0.18 -16.66 14.25
N TYR A 20 -0.57 -17.62 14.82
CA TYR A 20 -1.40 -17.41 15.99
C TYR A 20 -0.80 -18.06 17.23
N ASP A 21 -1.05 -17.44 18.41
CA ASP A 21 -0.81 -18.11 19.68
C ASP A 21 -1.97 -19.05 20.04
N ARG A 22 -1.86 -19.71 21.22
CA ARG A 22 -2.88 -20.65 21.69
C ARG A 22 -4.21 -19.98 22.03
N GLU A 23 -4.20 -18.68 22.30
CA GLU A 23 -5.37 -17.84 22.57
C GLU A 23 -5.99 -17.27 21.28
N GLY A 24 -5.47 -17.64 20.10
CA GLY A 24 -5.97 -17.19 18.80
C GLY A 24 -5.60 -15.75 18.42
N ARG A 25 -4.58 -15.17 19.07
CA ARG A 25 -4.08 -13.83 18.75
C ARG A 25 -2.95 -13.91 17.73
N VAL A 26 -2.94 -13.00 16.77
CA VAL A 26 -1.84 -12.89 15.79
C VAL A 26 -0.55 -12.55 16.51
N LYS A 27 0.47 -13.37 16.36
CA LYS A 27 1.80 -13.18 16.95
C LYS A 27 2.82 -12.65 15.97
N LEU A 28 2.81 -13.16 14.74
CA LEU A 28 3.80 -12.83 13.73
C LEU A 28 3.13 -12.68 12.37
N LYS A 29 3.65 -11.75 11.60
CA LYS A 29 3.52 -11.62 10.16
C LYS A 29 4.91 -11.35 9.57
N THR A 30 5.13 -11.72 8.33
CA THR A 30 6.39 -11.46 7.63
C THR A 30 6.20 -10.30 6.66
N PHE A 31 7.18 -9.40 6.63
CA PHE A 31 7.23 -8.27 5.70
C PHE A 31 8.54 -8.34 4.92
N CYS A 32 8.48 -7.97 3.65
CA CYS A 32 9.68 -7.86 2.84
C CYS A 32 10.36 -6.51 3.09
N ASP A 33 11.65 -6.53 3.45
CA ASP A 33 12.40 -5.29 3.73
C ASP A 33 12.54 -4.38 2.51
N LYS A 34 12.62 -4.95 1.30
CA LYS A 34 12.65 -4.17 0.06
C LYS A 34 11.37 -3.35 -0.17
N ASP A 35 10.22 -3.82 0.32
CA ASP A 35 8.97 -3.07 0.20
C ASP A 35 8.97 -1.82 1.09
N TRP A 36 9.60 -1.89 2.27
CA TRP A 36 9.83 -0.68 3.09
C TRP A 36 10.73 0.32 2.39
N THR A 37 11.78 -0.15 1.71
CA THR A 37 12.64 0.71 0.89
C THR A 37 11.86 1.34 -0.27
N ALA A 38 10.97 0.59 -0.92
CA ALA A 38 10.12 1.12 -1.98
C ALA A 38 9.17 2.22 -1.48
N ILE A 39 8.58 2.04 -0.30
CA ILE A 39 7.76 3.08 0.33
C ILE A 39 8.56 4.37 0.54
N LYS A 40 9.80 4.27 1.02
CA LYS A 40 10.69 5.44 1.13
C LYS A 40 10.98 6.07 -0.23
N ARG A 41 11.20 5.26 -1.28
CA ARG A 41 11.40 5.76 -2.65
C ARG A 41 10.18 6.53 -3.15
N PHE A 42 8.96 5.99 -3.00
CA PHE A 42 7.73 6.71 -3.36
C PHE A 42 7.65 8.07 -2.66
N ARG A 43 7.88 8.09 -1.36
CA ARG A 43 7.82 9.34 -0.57
C ARG A 43 8.93 10.32 -0.94
N ALA A 44 10.13 9.83 -1.22
CA ALA A 44 11.26 10.65 -1.66
C ALA A 44 11.01 11.37 -2.99
N ILE A 45 10.22 10.79 -3.88
CA ILE A 45 9.83 11.42 -5.16
C ILE A 45 8.53 12.23 -5.06
N GLY A 46 7.99 12.40 -3.86
CA GLY A 46 6.81 13.23 -3.60
C GLY A 46 5.46 12.53 -3.75
N ILE A 47 5.44 11.19 -3.77
CA ILE A 47 4.19 10.42 -3.77
C ILE A 47 3.73 10.21 -2.33
N ASN A 48 2.49 10.60 -2.03
CA ASN A 48 1.87 10.30 -0.75
C ASN A 48 1.54 8.82 -0.65
N VAL A 49 1.82 8.21 0.50
CA VAL A 49 1.53 6.79 0.76
C VAL A 49 0.64 6.66 1.98
N VAL A 50 -0.51 6.00 1.80
CA VAL A 50 -1.52 5.75 2.84
C VAL A 50 -1.80 4.25 2.90
N PHE A 51 -1.88 3.70 4.09
CA PHE A 51 -2.30 2.32 4.30
C PHE A 51 -3.76 2.26 4.73
N LEU A 52 -4.51 1.34 4.14
CA LEU A 52 -5.92 1.11 4.46
C LEU A 52 -6.12 -0.37 4.75
N THR A 53 -6.18 -0.72 6.05
CA THR A 53 -6.17 -2.12 6.52
C THR A 53 -7.30 -2.41 7.49
N GLY A 54 -7.83 -3.65 7.46
CA GLY A 54 -8.81 -4.14 8.43
C GLY A 54 -8.20 -4.82 9.67
N ASP A 55 -6.88 -5.03 9.73
CA ASP A 55 -6.24 -5.75 10.83
C ASP A 55 -5.56 -4.79 11.81
N PRO A 56 -6.00 -4.74 13.09
CA PRO A 56 -5.39 -3.89 14.11
C PRO A 56 -3.90 -4.15 14.37
N TYR A 57 -3.41 -5.36 14.09
CA TYR A 57 -2.00 -5.70 14.21
C TYR A 57 -1.13 -4.81 13.31
N ASN A 58 -1.59 -4.53 12.11
CA ASN A 58 -0.88 -3.71 11.12
C ASN A 58 -0.74 -2.26 11.57
N ILE A 59 -1.73 -1.72 12.30
CA ILE A 59 -1.74 -0.32 12.74
C ILE A 59 -0.51 0.00 13.58
N THR A 60 -0.17 -0.88 14.52
CA THR A 60 0.99 -0.67 15.41
C THR A 60 2.30 -0.62 14.63
N ILE A 61 2.50 -1.56 13.70
CA ILE A 61 3.72 -1.63 12.88
C ILE A 61 3.86 -0.38 12.01
N LEU A 62 2.77 0.05 11.36
CA LEU A 62 2.80 1.20 10.45
C LEU A 62 3.00 2.52 11.21
N LYS A 63 2.31 2.71 12.34
CA LYS A 63 2.50 3.91 13.19
C LYS A 63 3.91 4.02 13.77
N ASN A 64 4.52 2.90 14.16
CA ASN A 64 5.91 2.89 14.64
C ASN A 64 6.92 3.29 13.55
N ARG A 65 6.51 3.24 12.28
CA ARG A 65 7.28 3.69 11.12
C ARG A 65 6.86 5.08 10.61
N ASN A 66 6.07 5.83 11.39
CA ASN A 66 5.51 7.14 11.01
C ASN A 66 4.76 7.12 9.66
N LEU A 67 4.08 6.02 9.36
CA LEU A 67 3.28 5.87 8.15
C LEU A 67 1.80 6.15 8.47
N HIS A 68 1.13 6.84 7.56
CA HIS A 68 -0.30 7.08 7.69
C HIS A 68 -1.08 5.79 7.47
N VAL A 69 -1.90 5.42 8.43
CA VAL A 69 -2.72 4.21 8.40
C VAL A 69 -4.14 4.49 8.86
N ILE A 70 -5.09 4.02 8.05
CA ILE A 70 -6.53 4.07 8.32
C ILE A 70 -7.00 2.63 8.54
N ALA A 71 -7.76 2.41 9.62
CA ALA A 71 -8.39 1.14 9.89
C ALA A 71 -9.84 1.14 9.41
N ASN A 72 -10.19 0.26 8.46
CA ASN A 72 -11.56 0.10 7.99
C ASN A 72 -12.36 -0.96 8.78
N ARG A 73 -11.93 -1.25 10.03
CA ARG A 73 -12.62 -2.18 10.89
C ARG A 73 -13.27 -1.45 12.07
N GLY A 74 -14.61 -1.46 12.09
CA GLY A 74 -15.40 -1.10 13.26
C GLY A 74 -15.34 -2.17 14.36
N LYS A 75 -16.04 -1.97 15.49
CA LYS A 75 -16.05 -2.94 16.60
C LYS A 75 -16.57 -4.31 16.21
N ASP A 76 -17.56 -4.37 15.31
CA ASP A 76 -18.32 -5.57 15.01
C ASP A 76 -18.31 -5.98 13.53
N PHE A 77 -17.85 -5.11 12.61
CA PHE A 77 -17.85 -5.39 11.17
C PHE A 77 -16.80 -4.58 10.40
N HIS A 78 -16.46 -5.05 9.21
CA HIS A 78 -15.67 -4.28 8.24
C HIS A 78 -16.57 -3.29 7.51
N THR A 79 -16.14 -2.04 7.42
CA THR A 79 -16.72 -1.07 6.48
C THR A 79 -16.09 -1.25 5.11
N ASP A 80 -16.79 -0.85 4.04
CA ASP A 80 -16.22 -0.88 2.70
C ASP A 80 -15.03 0.09 2.64
N LYS A 81 -13.91 -0.35 2.11
CA LYS A 81 -12.73 0.50 1.90
C LYS A 81 -13.03 1.70 1.00
N ALA A 82 -14.01 1.57 0.10
CA ALA A 82 -14.48 2.65 -0.75
C ALA A 82 -15.05 3.85 0.02
N ASP A 83 -15.58 3.63 1.23
CA ASP A 83 -16.17 4.69 2.06
C ASP A 83 -15.12 5.69 2.57
N TYR A 84 -13.85 5.29 2.61
CA TYR A 84 -12.74 6.14 3.05
C TYR A 84 -12.11 6.96 1.93
N LEU A 85 -12.39 6.62 0.65
CA LEU A 85 -11.67 7.21 -0.47
C LEU A 85 -11.83 8.73 -0.55
N ASP A 86 -13.06 9.25 -0.43
CA ASP A 86 -13.31 10.69 -0.59
C ASP A 86 -12.56 11.51 0.47
N ALA A 87 -12.58 11.05 1.73
CA ALA A 87 -11.85 11.71 2.82
C ALA A 87 -10.32 11.66 2.59
N ILE A 88 -9.80 10.54 2.08
CA ILE A 88 -8.37 10.42 1.74
C ILE A 88 -8.01 11.38 0.59
N LEU A 89 -8.82 11.42 -0.46
CA LEU A 89 -8.59 12.33 -1.59
C LEU A 89 -8.59 13.81 -1.17
N GLU A 90 -9.53 14.18 -0.30
CA GLU A 90 -9.60 15.53 0.27
C GLU A 90 -8.37 15.85 1.12
N GLU A 91 -7.97 14.96 2.04
CA GLU A 91 -6.81 15.14 2.92
C GLU A 91 -5.51 15.36 2.15
N TYR A 92 -5.33 14.64 1.03
CA TYR A 92 -4.11 14.71 0.22
C TYR A 92 -4.22 15.65 -0.99
N GLU A 93 -5.32 16.36 -1.13
CA GLU A 93 -5.60 17.27 -2.25
C GLU A 93 -5.37 16.58 -3.62
N CYS A 94 -5.78 15.32 -3.72
CA CYS A 94 -5.63 14.48 -4.91
C CYS A 94 -6.98 14.11 -5.52
N THR A 95 -6.95 13.71 -6.78
CA THR A 95 -8.12 13.17 -7.49
C THR A 95 -8.02 11.65 -7.63
N ALA A 96 -9.13 10.98 -7.92
CA ALA A 96 -9.15 9.56 -8.25
C ALA A 96 -8.28 9.22 -9.49
N GLU A 97 -8.15 10.16 -10.45
CA GLU A 97 -7.30 10.05 -11.63
C GLU A 97 -5.79 10.05 -11.30
N GLU A 98 -5.41 10.63 -10.16
CA GLU A 98 -4.02 10.74 -9.67
C GLU A 98 -3.71 9.68 -8.61
N THR A 99 -4.64 8.74 -8.38
CA THR A 99 -4.56 7.76 -7.29
C THR A 99 -4.37 6.35 -7.83
N ALA A 100 -3.42 5.64 -7.22
CA ALA A 100 -3.28 4.19 -7.35
C ALA A 100 -3.73 3.50 -6.05
N TYR A 101 -4.43 2.37 -6.19
CA TYR A 101 -4.79 1.49 -5.10
C TYR A 101 -4.22 0.09 -5.34
N VAL A 102 -3.59 -0.50 -4.32
CA VAL A 102 -3.11 -1.88 -4.36
C VAL A 102 -3.82 -2.70 -3.31
N GLY A 103 -4.44 -3.79 -3.72
CA GLY A 103 -5.12 -4.73 -2.84
C GLY A 103 -5.12 -6.13 -3.44
N ASP A 104 -5.52 -7.12 -2.66
CA ASP A 104 -5.47 -8.52 -3.08
C ASP A 104 -6.79 -9.27 -2.94
N ASP A 105 -7.76 -8.76 -2.16
CA ASP A 105 -8.95 -9.52 -1.81
C ASP A 105 -10.26 -8.84 -2.26
N ILE A 106 -11.37 -9.54 -2.10
CA ILE A 106 -12.72 -9.10 -2.50
C ILE A 106 -13.13 -7.80 -1.82
N PHE A 107 -12.63 -7.53 -0.63
CA PHE A 107 -12.89 -6.30 0.13
C PHE A 107 -12.25 -5.04 -0.48
N ASP A 108 -11.37 -5.22 -1.47
CA ASP A 108 -10.70 -4.13 -2.18
C ASP A 108 -11.45 -3.70 -3.46
N ILE A 109 -12.39 -4.52 -3.94
CA ILE A 109 -13.09 -4.29 -5.21
C ILE A 109 -13.83 -2.95 -5.22
N GLY A 110 -14.43 -2.57 -4.08
CA GLY A 110 -15.17 -1.31 -3.98
C GLY A 110 -14.29 -0.10 -4.31
N ILE A 111 -13.15 0.03 -3.65
CA ILE A 111 -12.21 1.14 -3.86
C ILE A 111 -11.49 1.03 -5.21
N MET A 112 -11.14 -0.18 -5.67
CA MET A 112 -10.52 -0.42 -6.97
C MET A 112 -11.34 0.14 -8.14
N ARG A 113 -12.66 0.07 -8.04
CA ARG A 113 -13.58 0.59 -9.07
C ARG A 113 -13.68 2.12 -9.11
N ARG A 114 -13.13 2.80 -8.11
CA ARG A 114 -13.24 4.25 -7.94
C ARG A 114 -11.95 4.99 -8.24
N VAL A 115 -10.81 4.30 -8.37
CA VAL A 115 -9.51 4.90 -8.68
C VAL A 115 -9.10 4.61 -10.12
N LYS A 116 -8.22 5.44 -10.67
CA LYS A 116 -7.71 5.29 -12.03
C LYS A 116 -6.74 4.13 -12.20
N HIS A 117 -5.94 3.85 -11.18
CA HIS A 117 -4.89 2.85 -11.22
C HIS A 117 -5.14 1.75 -10.17
N PRO A 118 -6.15 0.87 -10.37
CA PRO A 118 -6.35 -0.28 -9.51
C PRO A 118 -5.34 -1.36 -9.85
N ILE A 119 -4.61 -1.85 -8.85
CA ILE A 119 -3.58 -2.88 -8.96
C ILE A 119 -3.94 -4.05 -8.05
N CYS A 120 -3.79 -5.26 -8.53
CA CYS A 120 -3.81 -6.47 -7.72
C CYS A 120 -2.59 -7.34 -8.00
N LEU A 121 -2.40 -8.38 -7.22
CA LEU A 121 -1.22 -9.22 -7.29
C LEU A 121 -1.51 -10.55 -8.03
N LEU A 122 -0.46 -11.28 -8.38
CA LEU A 122 -0.56 -12.50 -9.17
C LEU A 122 -1.43 -13.57 -8.51
N ASP A 123 -1.39 -13.65 -7.18
CA ASP A 123 -2.11 -14.61 -6.35
C ASP A 123 -3.48 -14.13 -5.87
N SER A 124 -3.89 -12.91 -6.25
CA SER A 124 -5.24 -12.40 -5.97
C SER A 124 -6.33 -13.27 -6.58
N PRO A 125 -7.50 -13.42 -5.94
CA PRO A 125 -8.64 -14.15 -6.47
C PRO A 125 -9.05 -13.69 -7.88
N ARG A 126 -9.59 -14.61 -8.67
CA ARG A 126 -10.01 -14.34 -10.04
C ARG A 126 -10.90 -13.10 -10.17
N ILE A 127 -11.83 -12.92 -9.23
CA ILE A 127 -12.78 -11.80 -9.26
C ILE A 127 -12.09 -10.45 -9.09
N VAL A 128 -11.04 -10.38 -8.28
CA VAL A 128 -10.22 -9.18 -8.09
C VAL A 128 -9.42 -8.87 -9.35
N ARG A 129 -8.82 -9.90 -9.96
CA ARG A 129 -8.07 -9.76 -11.23
C ARG A 129 -8.92 -9.33 -12.43
N GLN A 130 -10.24 -9.36 -12.32
CA GLN A 130 -11.15 -8.86 -13.36
C GLN A 130 -11.39 -7.35 -13.28
N VAL A 131 -11.07 -6.71 -12.14
CA VAL A 131 -11.34 -5.28 -11.91
C VAL A 131 -10.07 -4.45 -11.74
N ALA A 132 -8.89 -5.09 -11.65
CA ALA A 132 -7.62 -4.44 -11.45
C ALA A 132 -6.55 -4.96 -12.41
N ARG A 133 -5.53 -4.15 -12.69
CA ARG A 133 -4.35 -4.59 -13.42
C ARG A 133 -3.51 -5.51 -12.52
N VAL A 134 -3.12 -6.66 -13.06
CA VAL A 134 -2.32 -7.64 -12.33
C VAL A 134 -0.85 -7.27 -12.39
N LEU A 135 -0.21 -7.05 -11.25
CA LEU A 135 1.23 -7.00 -11.12
C LEU A 135 1.75 -8.45 -11.05
N PRO A 136 2.76 -8.86 -11.86
CA PRO A 136 3.18 -10.26 -11.96
C PRO A 136 4.09 -10.71 -10.80
N VAL A 137 3.70 -10.40 -9.56
CA VAL A 137 4.38 -10.74 -8.31
C VAL A 137 3.34 -11.08 -7.26
N LYS A 138 3.68 -11.93 -6.30
CA LYS A 138 2.80 -12.27 -5.17
C LYS A 138 2.95 -11.31 -4.02
N GLY A 139 1.95 -11.28 -3.14
CA GLY A 139 2.02 -10.54 -1.90
C GLY A 139 3.22 -10.94 -1.04
N GLY A 140 3.88 -9.96 -0.41
CA GLY A 140 5.06 -10.17 0.42
C GLY A 140 6.35 -10.54 -0.32
N GLU A 141 6.30 -10.69 -1.65
CA GLU A 141 7.46 -11.04 -2.50
C GLU A 141 8.01 -9.81 -3.24
N ASN A 142 8.42 -8.76 -2.55
CA ASN A 142 8.84 -7.49 -3.14
C ASN A 142 7.74 -6.78 -3.97
N ALA A 143 6.49 -6.89 -3.59
CA ALA A 143 5.37 -6.39 -4.38
C ALA A 143 5.45 -4.88 -4.62
N ILE A 144 5.75 -4.10 -3.58
CA ILE A 144 5.81 -2.65 -3.66
C ILE A 144 7.07 -2.17 -4.38
N MET A 145 8.19 -2.90 -4.27
CA MET A 145 9.39 -2.60 -5.04
C MET A 145 9.15 -2.83 -6.54
N ASN A 146 8.52 -3.96 -6.90
CA ASN A 146 8.15 -4.21 -8.30
C ASN A 146 7.12 -3.19 -8.83
N LEU A 147 6.20 -2.73 -7.98
CA LEU A 147 5.24 -1.68 -8.33
C LEU A 147 5.95 -0.36 -8.63
N PHE A 148 6.95 0.01 -7.82
CA PHE A 148 7.72 1.22 -8.05
C PHE A 148 8.39 1.19 -9.42
N ASP A 149 9.10 0.10 -9.72
CA ASP A 149 9.81 -0.08 -10.99
C ASP A 149 8.81 -0.09 -12.18
N ASP A 150 7.67 -0.76 -12.03
CA ASP A 150 6.60 -0.77 -13.03
C ASP A 150 6.04 0.64 -13.31
N PHE A 151 5.77 1.41 -12.27
CA PHE A 151 5.27 2.78 -12.43
C PHE A 151 6.30 3.71 -13.08
N GLU A 152 7.57 3.56 -12.72
CA GLU A 152 8.67 4.34 -13.28
C GLU A 152 8.85 4.02 -14.78
N ILE A 153 8.91 2.73 -15.15
CA ILE A 153 9.03 2.26 -16.53
C ILE A 153 7.87 2.74 -17.41
N ASN A 154 6.65 2.75 -16.86
CA ASN A 154 5.46 3.18 -17.58
C ASN A 154 5.21 4.71 -17.53
N GLY A 155 6.12 5.49 -16.95
CA GLY A 155 6.01 6.95 -16.87
C GLY A 155 4.84 7.45 -16.00
N LEU A 156 4.38 6.62 -15.05
CA LEU A 156 3.28 6.96 -14.16
C LEU A 156 3.74 7.77 -12.95
N ILE A 157 5.04 7.70 -12.63
CA ILE A 157 5.72 8.46 -11.57
C ILE A 157 7.00 9.10 -12.14
N PRO A 158 7.60 10.12 -11.46
CA PRO A 158 8.87 10.70 -11.89
C PRO A 158 10.02 9.69 -11.80
N CYS A 159 10.85 9.63 -12.84
CA CYS A 159 12.14 8.93 -12.83
C CYS A 159 13.23 9.93 -12.40
N LEU A 160 13.75 9.80 -11.19
CA LEU A 160 14.83 10.62 -10.65
C LEU A 160 16.15 9.83 -10.65
N SER A 161 17.27 10.55 -10.71
CA SER A 161 18.59 9.91 -10.59
C SER A 161 18.78 9.29 -9.20
N TYR A 162 19.63 8.26 -9.13
CA TYR A 162 19.99 7.60 -7.87
C TYR A 162 20.42 8.60 -6.78
N ASP A 163 21.29 9.54 -7.12
CA ASP A 163 21.85 10.50 -6.16
C ASP A 163 20.76 11.38 -5.53
N ILE A 164 19.78 11.83 -6.34
CA ILE A 164 18.65 12.62 -5.85
C ILE A 164 17.75 11.77 -4.95
N VAL A 165 17.47 10.54 -5.34
CA VAL A 165 16.57 9.66 -4.54
C VAL A 165 17.21 9.31 -3.21
N ILE A 166 18.49 8.96 -3.17
CA ILE A 166 19.17 8.57 -1.93
C ILE A 166 19.33 9.75 -0.96
N GLU A 167 19.62 10.95 -1.47
CA GLU A 167 19.66 12.18 -0.66
C GLU A 167 18.32 12.43 0.03
N LYS A 168 17.21 12.35 -0.73
CA LYS A 168 15.86 12.52 -0.19
C LYS A 168 15.47 11.43 0.81
N ILE A 169 15.89 10.19 0.60
CA ILE A 169 15.68 9.10 1.58
C ILE A 169 16.41 9.41 2.87
N TYR A 170 17.66 9.86 2.83
CA TYR A 170 18.39 10.25 4.05
C TYR A 170 17.73 11.41 4.79
N GLU A 171 17.18 12.39 4.07
CA GLU A 171 16.40 13.47 4.68
C GLU A 171 15.14 12.94 5.39
N LEU A 172 14.44 11.96 4.81
CA LEU A 172 13.29 11.31 5.44
C LEU A 172 13.70 10.56 6.71
N ASP A 173 14.77 9.77 6.65
CA ASP A 173 15.27 9.00 7.79
C ASP A 173 15.69 9.90 8.97
N LEU A 174 16.27 11.07 8.70
CA LEU A 174 16.60 12.05 9.72
C LEU A 174 15.38 12.65 10.41
N LYS A 175 14.28 12.85 9.65
CA LYS A 175 13.04 13.43 10.17
C LYS A 175 12.17 12.41 10.92
N GLU A 176 12.18 11.17 10.50
CA GLU A 176 11.18 10.17 10.88
C GLU A 176 11.69 9.08 11.82
N LYS A 177 12.99 8.99 12.07
CA LYS A 177 13.61 7.93 12.92
C LYS A 177 13.12 6.53 12.53
N PHE A 178 13.23 6.19 11.26
CA PHE A 178 12.91 4.84 10.77
C PHE A 178 13.76 3.78 11.43
#